data_ce0ae04cc037539544f6f8d91db71c7e
#
_entry.id   ce0ae04cc037539544f6f8d91db71c7e
#
_cell.length_a   1.000
_cell.length_b   1.000
_cell.length_c   1.000
_cell.angle_alpha   90.00
_cell.angle_beta   90.00
_cell.angle_gamma   90.00
#
_symmetry.space_group_name_H-M   'P 1'
#
loop_
_entity.id
_entity.type
_entity.pdbx_description
1 polymer ?
#
loop_
_entity_poly.entity_id
_entity_poly.type
_entity_poly.pdbx_seq_one_letter_code
_entity_poly.pdbx_strand_id
1 'polypeptide(L)'
;MVAHPILINRPIVVTDKGTLLCRPSERVLELVVDPVTTFTKEDGEVVHYHPPVDNAISFSQLPSIDPQYLQPIDVEALIGPDAARHAPKILILYGSLRERSYSRLVAEEAARLLRWFGCEVQVYNPSGLPLPDDVEASHPKVQELRELSAWSEGMVWVSPERHGAMTGVMKAQIDWIPLALGGVRPTQGKTLAVMQVCGGSQSFNVVNQLRVLGRWMRMVTIPNQSSVPKVYAEFDDDGRMKPSPLYSRIVDVCEELVKFTWLMRGRSTYFTERYSERIESAAAVSRRVNQTTL
;
A
#
# COMPACT_ATOMS: atom_id res chain seq x y z
N MET A 1 35.29 15.05 3.16
CA MET A 1 34.34 15.53 4.18
C MET A 1 34.63 16.97 4.63
N VAL A 2 35.88 17.32 4.91
CA VAL A 2 36.21 18.67 5.38
C VAL A 2 35.88 19.78 4.37
N ALA A 3 35.91 19.48 3.06
CA ALA A 3 35.53 20.42 1.99
C ALA A 3 34.01 20.63 1.83
N HIS A 4 33.19 19.80 2.47
CA HIS A 4 31.72 19.84 2.41
C HIS A 4 31.12 19.59 3.79
N PRO A 5 31.03 20.60 4.67
CA PRO A 5 30.59 20.47 6.07
C PRO A 5 29.21 19.83 6.23
N ILE A 6 28.33 19.95 5.24
CA ILE A 6 26.99 19.33 5.24
C ILE A 6 27.05 17.79 5.30
N LEU A 7 28.17 17.17 4.92
CA LEU A 7 28.37 15.73 5.02
C LEU A 7 28.65 15.26 6.45
N ILE A 8 29.05 16.17 7.36
CA ILE A 8 29.34 15.86 8.77
C ILE A 8 28.06 15.48 9.53
N ASN A 9 26.93 16.02 9.12
CA ASN A 9 25.62 15.69 9.73
C ASN A 9 24.97 14.42 9.16
N ARG A 10 25.72 13.60 8.45
CA ARG A 10 25.26 12.34 7.85
C ARG A 10 26.10 11.20 8.39
N PRO A 11 25.68 10.50 9.47
CA PRO A 11 26.47 9.41 10.04
C PRO A 11 26.65 8.31 9.02
N ILE A 12 27.90 7.95 8.74
CA ILE A 12 28.29 6.76 8.00
C ILE A 12 28.67 5.71 9.03
N VAL A 13 27.94 4.59 9.02
CA VAL A 13 28.21 3.47 9.91
C VAL A 13 28.87 2.35 9.12
N VAL A 14 29.95 1.80 9.67
CA VAL A 14 30.71 0.70 9.08
C VAL A 14 30.66 -0.47 10.05
N THR A 15 30.24 -1.64 9.55
CA THR A 15 30.22 -2.91 10.28
C THR A 15 30.72 -4.03 9.38
N ASP A 16 30.84 -5.23 9.92
CA ASP A 16 31.17 -6.43 9.13
C ASP A 16 30.13 -6.74 8.05
N LYS A 17 28.89 -6.25 8.21
CA LYS A 17 27.81 -6.35 7.20
C LYS A 17 27.93 -5.33 6.06
N GLY A 18 28.74 -4.30 6.23
CA GLY A 18 28.95 -3.29 5.19
C GLY A 18 29.03 -1.86 5.72
N THR A 19 28.98 -0.93 4.79
CA THR A 19 29.02 0.52 5.07
C THR A 19 27.73 1.17 4.61
N LEU A 20 27.06 1.91 5.48
CA LEU A 20 25.78 2.53 5.18
C LEU A 20 25.73 3.98 5.66
N LEU A 21 25.18 4.87 4.83
CA LEU A 21 24.81 6.21 5.22
C LEU A 21 23.47 6.16 5.97
N CYS A 22 23.52 6.32 7.30
CA CYS A 22 22.35 6.20 8.17
C CYS A 22 21.57 7.51 8.26
N ARG A 23 20.75 7.76 7.24
CA ARG A 23 19.79 8.85 7.26
C ARG A 23 18.50 8.40 6.52
N PRO A 24 17.38 8.30 7.21
CA PRO A 24 17.22 8.55 8.66
C PRO A 24 18.08 7.63 9.54
N SER A 25 18.24 7.99 10.82
CA SER A 25 19.18 7.30 11.73
C SER A 25 18.84 5.83 11.95
N GLU A 26 17.57 5.47 11.82
CA GLU A 26 17.03 4.11 11.95
C GLU A 26 17.67 3.11 10.97
N ARG A 27 18.24 3.60 9.88
CA ARG A 27 18.95 2.76 8.91
C ARG A 27 20.17 2.05 9.48
N VAL A 28 20.72 2.50 10.61
CA VAL A 28 21.77 1.78 11.32
C VAL A 28 21.36 0.35 11.69
N LEU A 29 20.05 0.15 11.93
CA LEU A 29 19.51 -1.16 12.28
C LEU A 29 19.61 -2.20 11.16
N GLU A 30 19.75 -1.77 9.90
CA GLU A 30 20.03 -2.64 8.76
C GLU A 30 21.39 -3.35 8.87
N LEU A 31 22.33 -2.76 9.64
CA LEU A 31 23.69 -3.29 9.86
C LEU A 31 23.82 -4.09 11.17
N VAL A 32 22.77 -4.14 11.99
CA VAL A 32 22.78 -4.87 13.27
C VAL A 32 22.33 -6.32 13.05
N VAL A 33 22.90 -7.24 13.83
CA VAL A 33 22.40 -8.61 13.95
C VAL A 33 21.28 -8.57 14.99
N ASP A 34 20.10 -9.09 14.70
CA ASP A 34 18.92 -9.02 15.57
C ASP A 34 18.52 -7.58 15.96
N PRO A 35 18.11 -6.76 14.98
CA PRO A 35 17.70 -5.38 15.25
C PRO A 35 16.44 -5.35 16.11
N VAL A 36 16.40 -4.40 17.05
CA VAL A 36 15.18 -4.15 17.83
C VAL A 36 14.07 -3.64 16.91
N THR A 37 12.86 -4.13 17.12
CA THR A 37 11.70 -3.74 16.31
C THR A 37 11.02 -2.45 16.79
N THR A 38 11.32 -2.02 18.01
CA THR A 38 10.76 -0.79 18.59
C THR A 38 11.78 -0.17 19.54
N PHE A 39 11.99 1.15 19.40
CA PHE A 39 12.81 1.92 20.34
C PHE A 39 12.26 3.34 20.48
N THR A 40 12.59 3.99 21.60
CA THR A 40 12.18 5.36 21.88
C THR A 40 13.40 6.26 21.73
N LYS A 41 13.27 7.32 20.93
CA LYS A 41 14.28 8.36 20.77
C LYS A 41 14.38 9.22 22.04
N GLU A 42 15.45 10.01 22.14
CA GLU A 42 15.67 10.92 23.30
C GLU A 42 14.58 11.98 23.43
N ASP A 43 13.91 12.35 22.34
CA ASP A 43 12.78 13.29 22.29
C ASP A 43 11.43 12.64 22.65
N GLY A 44 11.42 11.35 22.97
CA GLY A 44 10.22 10.59 23.33
C GLY A 44 9.46 9.98 22.14
N GLU A 45 9.92 10.19 20.89
CA GLU A 45 9.31 9.56 19.71
C GLU A 45 9.54 8.04 19.74
N VAL A 46 8.46 7.26 19.65
CA VAL A 46 8.53 5.81 19.51
C VAL A 46 8.67 5.46 18.03
N VAL A 47 9.79 4.82 17.68
CA VAL A 47 10.08 4.36 16.32
C VAL A 47 9.85 2.86 16.24
N HIS A 48 9.01 2.45 15.31
CA HIS A 48 8.83 1.06 14.93
C HIS A 48 9.75 0.75 13.73
N TYR A 49 10.77 -0.04 13.97
CA TYR A 49 11.66 -0.52 12.92
C TYR A 49 11.14 -1.83 12.35
N HIS A 50 10.84 -1.82 11.09
CA HIS A 50 10.59 -3.03 10.32
C HIS A 50 11.85 -3.31 9.49
N PRO A 51 12.61 -4.39 9.82
CA PRO A 51 13.77 -4.74 9.03
C PRO A 51 13.35 -4.89 7.57
N PRO A 52 14.19 -4.48 6.60
CA PRO A 52 13.94 -4.78 5.21
C PRO A 52 13.71 -6.30 5.10
N VAL A 53 12.51 -6.70 4.77
CA VAL A 53 12.25 -8.09 4.42
C VAL A 53 13.08 -8.33 3.16
N ASP A 54 13.88 -9.40 3.14
CA ASP A 54 14.57 -9.79 1.91
C ASP A 54 13.51 -10.21 0.88
N ASN A 55 12.98 -9.20 0.21
CA ASN A 55 11.86 -9.30 -0.72
C ASN A 55 12.33 -9.53 -2.15
N ALA A 56 13.60 -9.91 -2.35
CA ALA A 56 14.11 -10.19 -3.68
C ALA A 56 13.33 -11.36 -4.30
N ILE A 57 12.32 -11.02 -5.08
CA ILE A 57 11.57 -11.98 -5.88
C ILE A 57 12.41 -12.35 -7.10
N SER A 58 12.69 -13.63 -7.25
CA SER A 58 13.34 -14.16 -8.46
C SER A 58 12.29 -14.50 -9.53
N PHE A 59 12.69 -14.57 -10.79
CA PHE A 59 11.80 -15.00 -11.88
C PHE A 59 11.20 -16.39 -11.67
N SER A 60 11.86 -17.28 -10.91
CA SER A 60 11.28 -18.58 -10.54
C SER A 60 9.99 -18.47 -9.73
N GLN A 61 9.80 -17.36 -9.04
CA GLN A 61 8.58 -17.05 -8.26
C GLN A 61 7.49 -16.36 -9.11
N LEU A 62 7.80 -16.04 -10.37
CA LEU A 62 6.90 -15.42 -11.36
C LEU A 62 6.80 -16.29 -12.62
N PRO A 63 6.36 -17.57 -12.51
CA PRO A 63 6.43 -18.55 -13.62
C PRO A 63 5.57 -18.19 -14.83
N SER A 64 4.62 -17.27 -14.67
CA SER A 64 3.74 -16.80 -15.75
C SER A 64 4.24 -15.53 -16.45
N ILE A 65 5.42 -15.04 -16.05
CA ILE A 65 6.05 -13.87 -16.65
C ILE A 65 7.08 -14.30 -17.69
N ASP A 66 7.08 -13.64 -18.85
CA ASP A 66 8.22 -13.70 -19.77
C ASP A 66 9.27 -12.66 -19.33
N PRO A 67 10.45 -13.11 -18.85
CA PRO A 67 11.47 -12.20 -18.29
C PRO A 67 11.95 -11.12 -19.26
N GLN A 68 11.89 -11.37 -20.56
CA GLN A 68 12.40 -10.40 -21.56
C GLN A 68 11.56 -9.11 -21.62
N TYR A 69 10.28 -9.15 -21.19
CA TYR A 69 9.36 -8.02 -21.24
C TYR A 69 9.15 -7.35 -19.87
N LEU A 70 9.51 -7.99 -18.76
CA LEU A 70 9.37 -7.40 -17.44
C LEU A 70 10.63 -6.59 -17.11
N GLN A 71 10.51 -5.28 -17.16
CA GLN A 71 11.62 -4.36 -16.88
C GLN A 71 11.51 -3.80 -15.45
N PRO A 72 12.63 -3.60 -14.74
CA PRO A 72 12.64 -2.90 -13.46
C PRO A 72 12.17 -1.45 -13.65
N ILE A 73 11.61 -0.87 -12.59
CA ILE A 73 11.20 0.53 -12.60
C ILE A 73 12.42 1.45 -12.61
N ASP A 74 12.50 2.33 -13.59
CA ASP A 74 13.50 3.40 -13.61
C ASP A 74 13.08 4.53 -12.67
N VAL A 75 13.54 4.43 -11.43
CA VAL A 75 13.23 5.39 -10.37
C VAL A 75 13.83 6.77 -10.65
N GLU A 76 15.01 6.83 -11.28
CA GLU A 76 15.67 8.09 -11.63
C GLU A 76 14.85 8.89 -12.64
N ALA A 77 14.23 8.22 -13.61
CA ALA A 77 13.34 8.85 -14.58
C ALA A 77 12.07 9.43 -13.92
N LEU A 78 11.62 8.87 -12.79
CA LEU A 78 10.41 9.29 -12.10
C LEU A 78 10.64 10.37 -11.05
N ILE A 79 11.76 10.31 -10.35
CA ILE A 79 12.08 11.19 -9.24
C ILE A 79 13.45 11.85 -9.46
N GLY A 80 13.57 13.10 -9.05
CA GLY A 80 14.87 13.76 -9.12
C GLY A 80 15.89 13.17 -8.14
N PRO A 81 17.17 13.56 -8.25
CA PRO A 81 18.27 13.00 -7.47
C PRO A 81 18.15 13.19 -5.94
N ASP A 82 17.39 14.17 -5.51
CA ASP A 82 17.24 14.54 -4.09
C ASP A 82 16.01 13.92 -3.40
N ALA A 83 15.22 13.13 -4.10
CA ALA A 83 14.03 12.52 -3.52
C ALA A 83 14.35 11.36 -2.56
N ALA A 84 13.49 11.14 -1.58
CA ALA A 84 13.60 10.01 -0.66
C ALA A 84 13.52 8.68 -1.43
N ARG A 85 14.50 7.79 -1.19
CA ARG A 85 14.72 6.57 -2.01
C ARG A 85 14.42 5.27 -1.29
N HIS A 86 13.65 5.29 -0.20
CA HIS A 86 13.18 4.06 0.42
C HIS A 86 12.20 3.32 -0.52
N ALA A 87 12.11 2.00 -0.39
CA ALA A 87 11.17 1.18 -1.14
C ALA A 87 9.72 1.69 -0.98
N PRO A 88 8.89 1.75 -2.04
CA PRO A 88 7.49 2.12 -1.91
C PRO A 88 6.76 1.14 -0.99
N LYS A 89 5.98 1.66 -0.06
CA LYS A 89 5.22 0.88 0.92
C LYS A 89 3.80 0.66 0.44
N ILE A 90 3.46 -0.58 0.09
CA ILE A 90 2.16 -0.91 -0.50
C ILE A 90 1.37 -1.84 0.42
N LEU A 91 0.16 -1.43 0.77
CA LEU A 91 -0.82 -2.25 1.49
C LEU A 91 -1.80 -2.89 0.50
N ILE A 92 -2.01 -4.20 0.61
CA ILE A 92 -2.99 -4.93 -0.19
C ILE A 92 -4.15 -5.38 0.71
N LEU A 93 -5.37 -5.03 0.31
CA LEU A 93 -6.62 -5.49 0.92
C LEU A 93 -7.34 -6.45 -0.02
N TYR A 94 -7.91 -7.54 0.51
CA TYR A 94 -8.72 -8.48 -0.27
C TYR A 94 -10.05 -8.78 0.41
N GLY A 95 -11.09 -9.01 -0.39
CA GLY A 95 -12.49 -9.01 0.05
C GLY A 95 -13.12 -10.39 0.28
N SER A 96 -12.40 -11.41 0.80
CA SER A 96 -12.99 -12.74 1.00
C SER A 96 -12.35 -13.49 2.17
N LEU A 97 -13.18 -14.22 2.91
CA LEU A 97 -12.76 -15.12 4.01
C LEU A 97 -12.78 -16.60 3.63
N ARG A 98 -13.04 -16.92 2.35
CA ARG A 98 -13.06 -18.33 1.91
C ARG A 98 -11.65 -18.92 1.99
N GLU A 99 -11.54 -20.21 2.30
CA GLU A 99 -10.27 -20.94 2.33
C GLU A 99 -9.55 -20.81 0.99
N ARG A 100 -10.19 -21.23 -0.12
CA ARG A 100 -9.72 -20.94 -1.48
C ARG A 100 -10.34 -19.65 -1.98
N SER A 101 -9.72 -18.53 -1.63
CA SER A 101 -10.16 -17.18 -2.02
C SER A 101 -9.41 -16.68 -3.24
N TYR A 102 -10.07 -16.57 -4.38
CA TYR A 102 -9.44 -16.04 -5.61
C TYR A 102 -9.04 -14.56 -5.49
N SER A 103 -9.75 -13.77 -4.71
CA SER A 103 -9.30 -12.40 -4.44
C SER A 103 -8.02 -12.35 -3.60
N ARG A 104 -7.84 -13.31 -2.68
CA ARG A 104 -6.57 -13.49 -1.97
C ARG A 104 -5.47 -13.94 -2.93
N LEU A 105 -5.73 -14.92 -3.77
CA LEU A 105 -4.74 -15.41 -4.73
C LEU A 105 -4.28 -14.32 -5.70
N VAL A 106 -5.21 -13.47 -6.21
CA VAL A 106 -4.84 -12.28 -7.01
C VAL A 106 -4.04 -11.28 -6.18
N ALA A 107 -4.40 -11.05 -4.92
CA ALA A 107 -3.65 -10.18 -4.01
C ALA A 107 -2.22 -10.69 -3.77
N GLU A 108 -2.04 -12.00 -3.64
CA GLU A 108 -0.74 -12.66 -3.48
C GLU A 108 0.11 -12.57 -4.76
N GLU A 109 -0.49 -12.72 -5.96
CA GLU A 109 0.22 -12.49 -7.23
C GLU A 109 0.63 -11.01 -7.38
N ALA A 110 -0.27 -10.09 -7.07
CA ALA A 110 0.07 -8.66 -7.05
C ALA A 110 1.20 -8.36 -6.05
N ALA A 111 1.19 -9.00 -4.88
CA ALA A 111 2.27 -8.85 -3.89
C ALA A 111 3.63 -9.32 -4.41
N ARG A 112 3.67 -10.45 -5.14
CA ARG A 112 4.92 -10.95 -5.76
C ARG A 112 5.45 -9.97 -6.81
N LEU A 113 4.55 -9.47 -7.69
CA LEU A 113 4.90 -8.49 -8.72
C LEU A 113 5.42 -7.18 -8.10
N LEU A 114 4.72 -6.65 -7.11
CA LEU A 114 5.12 -5.42 -6.43
C LEU A 114 6.47 -5.57 -5.70
N ARG A 115 6.72 -6.73 -5.07
CA ARG A 115 8.04 -7.03 -4.48
C ARG A 115 9.13 -7.11 -5.54
N TRP A 116 8.82 -7.71 -6.70
CA TRP A 116 9.76 -7.73 -7.83
C TRP A 116 10.08 -6.30 -8.32
N PHE A 117 9.10 -5.40 -8.33
CA PHE A 117 9.30 -3.97 -8.63
C PHE A 117 9.99 -3.19 -7.48
N GLY A 118 10.46 -3.86 -6.44
CA GLY A 118 11.20 -3.24 -5.35
C GLY A 118 10.34 -2.59 -4.26
N CYS A 119 9.07 -2.97 -4.14
CA CYS A 119 8.18 -2.45 -3.09
C CYS A 119 8.28 -3.28 -1.81
N GLU A 120 8.13 -2.61 -0.67
CA GLU A 120 7.78 -3.23 0.60
C GLU A 120 6.27 -3.45 0.64
N VAL A 121 5.83 -4.72 0.81
CA VAL A 121 4.42 -5.09 0.62
C VAL A 121 3.87 -5.81 1.83
N GLN A 122 2.77 -5.29 2.36
CA GLN A 122 1.96 -5.93 3.39
C GLN A 122 0.60 -6.34 2.81
N VAL A 123 0.17 -7.56 3.13
CA VAL A 123 -1.15 -8.08 2.76
C VAL A 123 -1.95 -8.24 4.04
N TYR A 124 -2.99 -7.44 4.21
CA TYR A 124 -3.84 -7.51 5.39
C TYR A 124 -4.77 -8.72 5.32
N ASN A 125 -4.79 -9.52 6.38
CA ASN A 125 -5.74 -10.62 6.53
C ASN A 125 -7.03 -10.13 7.20
N PRO A 126 -8.18 -10.07 6.49
CA PRO A 126 -9.44 -9.59 7.05
C PRO A 126 -10.12 -10.57 8.02
N SER A 127 -9.56 -11.77 8.26
CA SER A 127 -10.12 -12.71 9.21
C SER A 127 -10.12 -12.14 10.63
N GLY A 128 -11.28 -12.21 11.29
CA GLY A 128 -11.45 -11.66 12.63
C GLY A 128 -11.64 -10.14 12.69
N LEU A 129 -11.71 -9.45 11.56
CA LEU A 129 -12.12 -8.04 11.53
C LEU A 129 -13.63 -7.95 11.81
N PRO A 130 -14.06 -7.26 12.89
CA PRO A 130 -15.48 -7.08 13.18
C PRO A 130 -16.15 -6.13 12.18
N LEU A 131 -17.47 -6.13 12.12
CA LEU A 131 -18.19 -5.10 11.39
C LEU A 131 -18.04 -3.74 12.11
N PRO A 132 -18.04 -2.63 11.37
CA PRO A 132 -18.17 -1.31 11.95
C PRO A 132 -19.42 -1.24 12.84
N ASP A 133 -19.34 -0.48 13.91
CA ASP A 133 -20.38 -0.27 14.93
C ASP A 133 -20.65 -1.46 15.89
N ASP A 134 -20.12 -2.67 15.60
CA ASP A 134 -20.25 -3.81 16.51
C ASP A 134 -19.27 -3.75 17.71
N VAL A 135 -18.15 -3.07 17.54
CA VAL A 135 -17.09 -2.96 18.53
C VAL A 135 -16.43 -1.58 18.50
N GLU A 136 -15.69 -1.28 19.57
CA GLU A 136 -14.88 -0.07 19.61
C GLU A 136 -13.70 -0.14 18.64
N ALA A 137 -13.29 1.03 18.16
CA ALA A 137 -12.14 1.15 17.25
C ALA A 137 -10.81 0.66 17.84
N SER A 138 -10.73 0.47 19.16
CA SER A 138 -9.57 -0.11 19.88
C SER A 138 -9.38 -1.61 19.66
N HIS A 139 -10.31 -2.27 18.98
CA HIS A 139 -10.19 -3.71 18.66
C HIS A 139 -8.88 -4.00 17.91
N PRO A 140 -8.08 -5.03 18.30
CA PRO A 140 -6.72 -5.26 17.75
C PRO A 140 -6.68 -5.37 16.23
N LYS A 141 -7.66 -6.07 15.61
CA LYS A 141 -7.72 -6.19 14.14
C LYS A 141 -8.04 -4.86 13.44
N VAL A 142 -8.73 -3.96 14.10
CA VAL A 142 -8.99 -2.60 13.60
C VAL A 142 -7.74 -1.76 13.68
N GLN A 143 -7.01 -1.84 14.80
CA GLN A 143 -5.75 -1.11 14.97
C GLN A 143 -4.70 -1.58 13.99
N GLU A 144 -4.52 -2.89 13.79
CA GLU A 144 -3.64 -3.46 12.76
C GLU A 144 -3.93 -2.86 11.37
N LEU A 145 -5.21 -2.82 10.96
CA LEU A 145 -5.61 -2.25 9.67
C LEU A 145 -5.27 -0.75 9.58
N ARG A 146 -5.53 0.00 10.64
CA ARG A 146 -5.25 1.45 10.68
C ARG A 146 -3.76 1.76 10.64
N GLU A 147 -2.96 1.00 11.39
CA GLU A 147 -1.51 1.12 11.39
C GLU A 147 -0.92 0.80 10.01
N LEU A 148 -1.34 -0.29 9.38
CA LEU A 148 -0.93 -0.65 8.03
C LEU A 148 -1.38 0.40 7.00
N SER A 149 -2.59 0.95 7.17
CA SER A 149 -3.08 2.04 6.33
C SER A 149 -2.24 3.31 6.48
N ALA A 150 -1.83 3.65 7.69
CA ALA A 150 -0.96 4.79 7.95
C ALA A 150 0.45 4.58 7.37
N TRP A 151 1.00 3.39 7.55
CA TRP A 151 2.32 2.98 7.07
C TRP A 151 2.45 3.03 5.55
N SER A 152 1.40 2.70 4.79
CA SER A 152 1.45 2.58 3.33
C SER A 152 1.56 3.93 2.62
N GLU A 153 2.17 3.94 1.44
CA GLU A 153 2.19 5.07 0.49
C GLU A 153 1.19 4.84 -0.65
N GLY A 154 0.87 3.59 -0.94
CA GLY A 154 -0.13 3.18 -1.91
C GLY A 154 -0.87 1.93 -1.45
N MET A 155 -2.00 1.64 -2.09
CA MET A 155 -2.81 0.48 -1.79
C MET A 155 -3.25 -0.26 -3.06
N VAL A 156 -3.50 -1.56 -2.90
CA VAL A 156 -4.22 -2.38 -3.88
C VAL A 156 -5.48 -2.92 -3.20
N TRP A 157 -6.65 -2.70 -3.80
CA TRP A 157 -7.91 -3.25 -3.32
C TRP A 157 -8.41 -4.31 -4.29
N VAL A 158 -8.55 -5.56 -3.81
CA VAL A 158 -8.98 -6.72 -4.60
C VAL A 158 -10.27 -7.27 -4.04
N SER A 159 -11.41 -7.07 -4.69
CA SER A 159 -12.69 -7.58 -4.22
C SER A 159 -13.29 -8.61 -5.17
N PRO A 160 -13.87 -9.71 -4.64
CA PRO A 160 -14.79 -10.50 -5.44
C PRO A 160 -16.05 -9.70 -5.76
N GLU A 161 -16.64 -10.00 -6.92
CA GLU A 161 -18.00 -9.54 -7.21
C GLU A 161 -19.02 -10.50 -6.59
N ARG A 162 -19.97 -9.95 -5.86
CA ARG A 162 -21.13 -10.67 -5.31
C ARG A 162 -22.39 -9.85 -5.58
N HIS A 163 -23.31 -10.42 -6.36
CA HIS A 163 -24.55 -9.73 -6.74
C HIS A 163 -24.32 -8.34 -7.37
N GLY A 164 -23.33 -8.23 -8.25
CA GLY A 164 -23.01 -6.98 -8.94
C GLY A 164 -22.32 -5.91 -8.07
N ALA A 165 -21.86 -6.27 -6.87
CA ALA A 165 -21.23 -5.34 -5.93
C ALA A 165 -19.97 -5.93 -5.29
N MET A 166 -19.15 -5.05 -4.66
CA MET A 166 -18.08 -5.49 -3.78
C MET A 166 -18.66 -6.27 -2.59
N THR A 167 -17.84 -7.10 -1.97
CA THR A 167 -18.26 -7.87 -0.79
C THR A 167 -18.33 -6.99 0.47
N GLY A 168 -19.17 -7.39 1.43
CA GLY A 168 -19.20 -6.78 2.75
C GLY A 168 -17.84 -6.84 3.47
N VAL A 169 -17.06 -7.92 3.25
CA VAL A 169 -15.68 -8.05 3.78
C VAL A 169 -14.78 -6.93 3.25
N MET A 170 -14.85 -6.58 1.97
CA MET A 170 -14.08 -5.46 1.42
C MET A 170 -14.58 -4.14 1.98
N LYS A 171 -15.90 -3.93 2.00
CA LYS A 171 -16.49 -2.68 2.48
C LYS A 171 -16.18 -2.43 3.96
N ALA A 172 -16.25 -3.47 4.81
CA ALA A 172 -15.92 -3.36 6.23
C ALA A 172 -14.47 -2.90 6.47
N GLN A 173 -13.50 -3.41 5.69
CA GLN A 173 -12.12 -2.94 5.78
C GLN A 173 -12.01 -1.45 5.48
N ILE A 174 -12.68 -0.98 4.42
CA ILE A 174 -12.64 0.44 4.03
C ILE A 174 -13.35 1.30 5.08
N ASP A 175 -14.46 0.85 5.65
CA ASP A 175 -15.22 1.59 6.66
C ASP A 175 -14.45 1.74 7.98
N TRP A 176 -13.58 0.80 8.32
CA TRP A 176 -12.69 0.92 9.48
C TRP A 176 -11.53 1.89 9.29
N ILE A 177 -11.19 2.27 8.05
CA ILE A 177 -10.17 3.28 7.78
C ILE A 177 -10.82 4.66 7.91
N PRO A 178 -10.48 5.48 8.92
CA PRO A 178 -11.14 6.75 9.13
C PRO A 178 -10.81 7.76 8.04
N LEU A 179 -11.78 8.60 7.66
CA LEU A 179 -11.55 9.72 6.74
C LEU A 179 -10.65 10.79 7.36
N ALA A 180 -10.73 10.95 8.67
CA ALA A 180 -9.87 11.86 9.42
C ALA A 180 -9.59 11.33 10.81
N LEU A 181 -8.36 11.54 11.28
CA LEU A 181 -7.92 11.37 12.66
C LEU A 181 -7.48 12.77 13.14
N GLY A 182 -8.39 13.52 13.78
CA GLY A 182 -8.17 14.93 14.03
C GLY A 182 -7.97 15.70 12.70
N GLY A 183 -6.79 16.30 12.52
CA GLY A 183 -6.43 16.99 11.28
C GLY A 183 -5.82 16.11 10.18
N VAL A 184 -5.55 14.84 10.47
CA VAL A 184 -4.88 13.92 9.55
C VAL A 184 -5.91 13.08 8.79
N ARG A 185 -5.71 12.94 7.48
CA ARG A 185 -6.50 12.07 6.60
C ARG A 185 -5.60 10.93 6.13
N PRO A 186 -5.73 9.73 6.71
CA PRO A 186 -4.76 8.65 6.56
C PRO A 186 -4.52 8.19 5.12
N THR A 187 -5.53 8.33 4.24
CA THR A 187 -5.46 7.88 2.84
C THR A 187 -5.28 9.00 1.83
N GLN A 188 -5.38 10.28 2.26
CA GLN A 188 -5.33 11.41 1.34
C GLN A 188 -3.99 11.50 0.61
N GLY A 189 -4.06 11.53 -0.72
CA GLY A 189 -2.88 11.65 -1.59
C GLY A 189 -2.11 10.35 -1.81
N LYS A 190 -2.49 9.24 -1.16
CA LYS A 190 -1.93 7.92 -1.44
C LYS A 190 -2.45 7.38 -2.77
N THR A 191 -1.65 6.56 -3.43
CA THR A 191 -2.05 5.92 -4.69
C THR A 191 -2.93 4.70 -4.44
N LEU A 192 -3.80 4.38 -5.39
CA LEU A 192 -4.70 3.24 -5.31
C LEU A 192 -4.81 2.52 -6.64
N ALA A 193 -4.59 1.21 -6.64
CA ALA A 193 -4.99 0.30 -7.70
C ALA A 193 -6.23 -0.50 -7.28
N VAL A 194 -7.13 -0.76 -8.22
CA VAL A 194 -8.37 -1.50 -7.97
C VAL A 194 -8.47 -2.72 -8.89
N MET A 195 -8.83 -3.84 -8.31
CA MET A 195 -8.99 -5.11 -9.01
C MET A 195 -10.25 -5.83 -8.55
N GLN A 196 -10.88 -6.58 -9.46
CA GLN A 196 -11.99 -7.46 -9.11
C GLN A 196 -11.80 -8.86 -9.67
N VAL A 197 -12.44 -9.82 -9.03
CA VAL A 197 -12.56 -11.21 -9.52
C VAL A 197 -14.04 -11.62 -9.53
N CYS A 198 -14.44 -12.38 -10.53
CA CYS A 198 -15.78 -12.94 -10.58
C CYS A 198 -15.79 -14.37 -11.16
N GLY A 199 -16.80 -15.14 -10.79
CA GLY A 199 -17.00 -16.50 -11.32
C GLY A 199 -17.75 -16.55 -12.65
N GLY A 200 -18.40 -15.45 -13.01
CA GLY A 200 -19.21 -15.32 -14.23
C GLY A 200 -18.47 -14.67 -15.39
N SER A 201 -19.25 -14.07 -16.29
CA SER A 201 -18.75 -13.29 -17.42
C SER A 201 -18.04 -12.01 -16.95
N GLN A 202 -17.40 -11.33 -17.88
CA GLN A 202 -16.73 -10.06 -17.62
C GLN A 202 -17.69 -9.03 -17.00
N SER A 203 -17.25 -8.40 -15.93
CA SER A 203 -17.93 -7.30 -15.25
C SER A 203 -16.91 -6.25 -14.81
N PHE A 204 -17.35 -5.01 -14.64
CA PHE A 204 -16.55 -3.90 -14.10
C PHE A 204 -17.26 -3.21 -12.93
N ASN A 205 -18.36 -3.76 -12.43
CA ASN A 205 -19.17 -3.14 -11.39
C ASN A 205 -18.35 -2.86 -10.12
N VAL A 206 -17.58 -3.83 -9.68
CA VAL A 206 -16.80 -3.71 -8.44
C VAL A 206 -15.66 -2.71 -8.59
N VAL A 207 -14.87 -2.76 -9.67
CA VAL A 207 -13.79 -1.77 -9.86
C VAL A 207 -14.34 -0.35 -9.97
N ASN A 208 -15.51 -0.16 -10.57
CA ASN A 208 -16.18 1.14 -10.60
C ASN A 208 -16.59 1.61 -9.19
N GLN A 209 -17.14 0.72 -8.36
CA GLN A 209 -17.46 1.02 -6.96
C GLN A 209 -16.21 1.33 -6.14
N LEU A 210 -15.14 0.56 -6.31
CA LEU A 210 -13.85 0.79 -5.62
C LEU A 210 -13.23 2.14 -6.03
N ARG A 211 -13.38 2.56 -7.30
CA ARG A 211 -12.96 3.91 -7.75
C ARG A 211 -13.75 5.02 -7.06
N VAL A 212 -15.06 4.84 -6.91
CA VAL A 212 -15.90 5.81 -6.16
C VAL A 212 -15.42 5.92 -4.71
N LEU A 213 -15.15 4.79 -4.04
CA LEU A 213 -14.61 4.77 -2.68
C LEU A 213 -13.22 5.39 -2.61
N GLY A 214 -12.32 5.06 -3.55
CA GLY A 214 -10.99 5.67 -3.63
C GLY A 214 -11.05 7.20 -3.69
N ARG A 215 -11.98 7.75 -4.50
CA ARG A 215 -12.25 9.18 -4.54
C ARG A 215 -12.74 9.73 -3.19
N TRP A 216 -13.67 9.05 -2.52
CA TRP A 216 -14.15 9.44 -1.19
C TRP A 216 -13.06 9.40 -0.14
N MET A 217 -12.19 8.38 -0.19
CA MET A 217 -11.02 8.25 0.66
C MET A 217 -9.87 9.21 0.26
N ARG A 218 -10.11 10.06 -0.78
CA ARG A 218 -9.16 11.07 -1.31
C ARG A 218 -7.85 10.49 -1.80
N MET A 219 -7.90 9.26 -2.31
CA MET A 219 -6.77 8.59 -2.92
C MET A 219 -6.62 8.97 -4.40
N VAL A 220 -5.41 8.86 -4.90
CA VAL A 220 -5.09 8.97 -6.33
C VAL A 220 -5.26 7.57 -6.95
N THR A 221 -6.49 7.28 -7.42
CA THR A 221 -6.76 6.00 -8.08
C THR A 221 -6.16 6.02 -9.48
N ILE A 222 -5.20 5.12 -9.75
CA ILE A 222 -4.51 5.04 -11.04
C ILE A 222 -5.49 4.73 -12.18
N PRO A 223 -5.19 5.15 -13.43
CA PRO A 223 -6.07 4.90 -14.57
C PRO A 223 -6.34 3.42 -14.82
N ASN A 224 -5.32 2.58 -14.73
CA ASN A 224 -5.43 1.16 -15.02
C ASN A 224 -6.18 0.38 -13.93
N GLN A 225 -6.83 -0.71 -14.31
CA GLN A 225 -7.57 -1.60 -13.41
C GLN A 225 -7.61 -3.01 -13.96
N SER A 226 -7.88 -3.99 -13.11
CA SER A 226 -8.02 -5.39 -13.53
C SER A 226 -9.40 -5.94 -13.15
N SER A 227 -9.98 -6.72 -14.07
CA SER A 227 -11.16 -7.54 -13.81
C SER A 227 -10.92 -8.93 -14.37
N VAL A 228 -10.93 -9.94 -13.50
CA VAL A 228 -10.68 -11.34 -13.86
C VAL A 228 -11.98 -12.14 -13.84
N PRO A 229 -12.62 -12.35 -15.01
CA PRO A 229 -13.80 -13.19 -15.14
C PRO A 229 -13.41 -14.69 -15.07
N LYS A 230 -14.37 -15.54 -14.74
CA LYS A 230 -14.16 -17.00 -14.62
C LYS A 230 -12.85 -17.34 -13.90
N VAL A 231 -12.57 -16.60 -12.83
CA VAL A 231 -11.28 -16.58 -12.13
C VAL A 231 -10.79 -17.96 -11.71
N TYR A 232 -11.71 -18.92 -11.50
CA TYR A 232 -11.39 -20.32 -11.18
C TYR A 232 -10.61 -21.03 -12.29
N ALA A 233 -10.74 -20.61 -13.55
CA ALA A 233 -10.01 -21.16 -14.69
C ALA A 233 -8.60 -20.57 -14.85
N GLU A 234 -8.35 -19.41 -14.25
CA GLU A 234 -7.10 -18.67 -14.36
C GLU A 234 -6.02 -19.13 -13.38
N PHE A 235 -6.38 -19.95 -12.38
CA PHE A 235 -5.45 -20.45 -11.38
C PHE A 235 -5.26 -21.97 -11.49
N ASP A 236 -4.06 -22.42 -11.19
CA ASP A 236 -3.73 -23.83 -11.02
C ASP A 236 -4.10 -24.33 -9.60
N ASP A 237 -3.82 -25.61 -9.35
CA ASP A 237 -4.13 -26.25 -8.07
C ASP A 237 -3.23 -25.71 -6.94
N ASP A 238 -2.02 -25.26 -7.26
CA ASP A 238 -1.07 -24.66 -6.33
C ASP A 238 -1.41 -23.19 -6.01
N GLY A 239 -2.48 -22.65 -6.61
CA GLY A 239 -2.94 -21.28 -6.40
C GLY A 239 -2.11 -20.22 -7.13
N ARG A 240 -1.38 -20.60 -8.18
CA ARG A 240 -0.65 -19.68 -9.04
C ARG A 240 -1.48 -19.32 -10.26
N MET A 241 -1.43 -18.05 -10.64
CA MET A 241 -2.14 -17.59 -11.83
C MET A 241 -1.41 -18.03 -13.09
N LYS A 242 -2.17 -18.62 -14.02
CA LYS A 242 -1.64 -19.10 -15.31
C LYS A 242 -1.27 -17.95 -16.22
N PRO A 243 -0.32 -18.15 -17.17
CA PRO A 243 -0.05 -17.17 -18.21
C PRO A 243 -1.32 -16.87 -19.02
N SER A 244 -1.72 -15.60 -19.02
CA SER A 244 -2.92 -15.16 -19.76
C SER A 244 -2.90 -13.64 -19.95
N PRO A 245 -3.70 -13.09 -20.89
CA PRO A 245 -3.88 -11.65 -21.02
C PRO A 245 -4.43 -10.99 -19.74
N LEU A 246 -5.14 -11.76 -18.89
CA LEU A 246 -5.65 -11.28 -17.61
C LEU A 246 -4.53 -11.15 -16.58
N TYR A 247 -3.56 -12.08 -16.59
CA TYR A 247 -2.37 -11.96 -15.75
C TYR A 247 -1.50 -10.76 -16.21
N SER A 248 -1.27 -10.60 -17.52
CA SER A 248 -0.55 -9.45 -18.06
C SER A 248 -1.19 -8.12 -17.62
N ARG A 249 -2.53 -8.07 -17.56
CA ARG A 249 -3.25 -6.89 -17.06
C ARG A 249 -2.95 -6.60 -15.59
N ILE A 250 -2.77 -7.63 -14.75
CA ILE A 250 -2.37 -7.44 -13.34
C ILE A 250 -0.95 -6.88 -13.26
N VAL A 251 -0.05 -7.34 -14.14
CA VAL A 251 1.32 -6.80 -14.24
C VAL A 251 1.28 -5.32 -14.58
N ASP A 252 0.54 -4.93 -15.63
CA ASP A 252 0.39 -3.53 -16.04
C ASP A 252 -0.11 -2.64 -14.89
N VAL A 253 -1.11 -3.12 -14.14
CA VAL A 253 -1.68 -2.39 -13.00
C VAL A 253 -0.67 -2.22 -11.87
N CYS A 254 0.11 -3.26 -11.57
CA CYS A 254 1.15 -3.20 -10.53
C CYS A 254 2.28 -2.26 -10.94
N GLU A 255 2.75 -2.36 -12.18
CA GLU A 255 3.79 -1.49 -12.73
C GLU A 255 3.36 0.00 -12.69
N GLU A 256 2.17 0.29 -13.16
CA GLU A 256 1.61 1.65 -13.16
C GLU A 256 1.45 2.19 -11.72
N LEU A 257 0.96 1.36 -10.78
CA LEU A 257 0.84 1.75 -9.37
C LEU A 257 2.20 2.17 -8.80
N VAL A 258 3.26 1.41 -9.05
CA VAL A 258 4.60 1.73 -8.56
C VAL A 258 5.10 3.05 -9.13
N LYS A 259 4.92 3.27 -10.45
CA LYS A 259 5.29 4.53 -11.10
C LYS A 259 4.55 5.73 -10.49
N PHE A 260 3.24 5.62 -10.30
CA PHE A 260 2.45 6.68 -9.64
C PHE A 260 2.85 6.88 -8.18
N THR A 261 3.17 5.82 -7.45
CA THR A 261 3.60 5.93 -6.05
C THR A 261 4.92 6.70 -5.93
N TRP A 262 5.89 6.40 -6.81
CA TRP A 262 7.13 7.16 -6.89
C TRP A 262 6.87 8.63 -7.27
N LEU A 263 6.03 8.88 -8.27
CA LEU A 263 5.71 10.24 -8.73
C LEU A 263 5.04 11.08 -7.63
N MET A 264 4.15 10.48 -6.83
CA MET A 264 3.41 11.17 -5.76
C MET A 264 4.24 11.37 -4.49
N ARG A 265 5.33 10.63 -4.31
CA ARG A 265 6.18 10.72 -3.12
C ARG A 265 6.75 12.12 -2.94
N GLY A 266 6.59 12.64 -1.72
CA GLY A 266 7.03 14.01 -1.38
C GLY A 266 6.20 15.14 -1.98
N ARG A 267 5.21 14.82 -2.83
CA ARG A 267 4.33 15.81 -3.48
C ARG A 267 2.88 15.73 -3.03
N SER A 268 2.48 14.65 -2.37
CA SER A 268 1.10 14.40 -1.96
C SER A 268 0.54 15.54 -1.11
N THR A 269 1.30 16.08 -0.18
CA THR A 269 0.90 17.22 0.65
C THR A 269 0.62 18.46 -0.21
N TYR A 270 1.48 18.76 -1.17
CA TYR A 270 1.29 19.91 -2.06
C TYR A 270 0.03 19.78 -2.92
N PHE A 271 -0.22 18.58 -3.49
CA PHE A 271 -1.42 18.31 -4.30
C PHE A 271 -2.71 18.26 -3.48
N THR A 272 -2.62 17.96 -2.19
CA THR A 272 -3.79 17.85 -1.32
C THR A 272 -4.08 19.11 -0.54
N GLU A 273 -3.12 20.03 -0.44
CA GLU A 273 -3.34 21.37 0.10
C GLU A 273 -4.25 22.19 -0.83
N ARG A 274 -5.33 22.75 -0.28
CA ARG A 274 -6.34 23.44 -1.07
C ARG A 274 -6.72 24.77 -0.48
N TYR A 275 -7.31 25.63 -1.30
CA TYR A 275 -7.79 26.95 -0.92
C TYR A 275 -8.62 26.93 0.37
N SER A 276 -9.62 26.05 0.45
CA SER A 276 -10.51 25.96 1.62
C SER A 276 -9.78 25.51 2.89
N GLU A 277 -8.73 24.70 2.76
CA GLU A 277 -7.94 24.20 3.91
C GLU A 277 -6.96 25.25 4.43
N ARG A 278 -6.60 26.21 3.60
CA ARG A 278 -5.86 27.41 4.02
C ARG A 278 -6.74 28.41 4.79
N ILE A 279 -8.04 28.48 4.46
CA ILE A 279 -9.00 29.32 5.18
C ILE A 279 -9.39 28.67 6.52
N GLU A 280 -9.74 27.40 6.52
CA GLU A 280 -10.12 26.65 7.72
C GLU A 280 -9.48 25.25 7.68
N SER A 281 -8.62 24.95 8.65
CA SER A 281 -7.94 23.66 8.71
C SER A 281 -8.94 22.49 8.92
N ALA A 282 -8.61 21.29 8.44
CA ALA A 282 -9.42 20.09 8.65
C ALA A 282 -9.69 19.83 10.15
N ALA A 283 -8.73 20.15 11.03
CA ALA A 283 -8.90 20.05 12.48
C ALA A 283 -9.90 21.07 13.02
N ALA A 284 -9.94 22.29 12.47
CA ALA A 284 -10.90 23.31 12.85
C ALA A 284 -12.32 22.93 12.42
N VAL A 285 -12.48 22.46 11.17
CA VAL A 285 -13.76 21.93 10.66
C VAL A 285 -14.26 20.78 11.52
N SER A 286 -13.41 19.81 11.85
CA SER A 286 -13.77 18.66 12.68
C SER A 286 -14.26 19.08 14.07
N ARG A 287 -13.55 20.01 14.71
CA ARG A 287 -13.98 20.56 16.01
C ARG A 287 -15.34 21.25 15.92
N ARG A 288 -15.53 22.10 14.91
CA ARG A 288 -16.80 22.83 14.71
C ARG A 288 -17.97 21.89 14.49
N VAL A 289 -17.80 20.86 13.64
CA VAL A 289 -18.87 19.86 13.35
C VAL A 289 -19.19 19.04 14.59
N ASN A 290 -18.21 18.59 15.35
CA ASN A 290 -18.43 17.81 16.57
C ASN A 290 -19.03 18.65 17.72
N GLN A 291 -18.81 19.97 17.74
CA GLN A 291 -19.43 20.87 18.70
C GLN A 291 -20.89 21.20 18.36
N THR A 292 -21.29 21.04 17.12
CA THR A 292 -22.68 21.32 16.66
C THR A 292 -23.60 20.09 16.86
N THR A 293 -23.05 18.95 17.23
CA THR A 293 -23.79 17.68 17.45
C THR A 293 -24.05 17.40 18.94
N LEU A 294 -23.74 18.33 19.81
CA LEU A 294 -24.14 18.39 21.23
C LEU A 294 -25.25 19.41 21.39
#